data_d1f0e5ab34f6de7b0f0aeb7162250d06
#
_entry.id   d1f0e5ab34f6de7b0f0aeb7162250d06
#
_cell.length_a   1.000
_cell.length_b   1.000
_cell.length_c   1.000
_cell.angle_alpha   90.00
_cell.angle_beta   90.00
_cell.angle_gamma   90.00
#
_symmetry.space_group_name_H-M   'P 1'
#
loop_
_entity.id
_entity.type
_entity.pdbx_description
1 polymer ?
#
loop_
_entity_poly.entity_id
_entity_poly.type
_entity_poly.pdbx_seq_one_letter_code
_entity_poly.pdbx_strand_id
1 'polypeptide(L)'
;MHSICQQIWKTQQWPQNWKKSVFIPIPKKGNAKECSNYHTVALISHASKVTLQILQARLQQYVNRELPDVQAGFRKGRGTRDQIANIHWIIEKAKELKNKKSASLTMLKPLTLWIRKNWKILKEIGIPDHLTCLLRNQYAGQEATVRTGHGTTDYSK
;
A
#
# COMPACT_ATOMS: atom_id res chain seq x y z
N MET A 1 -24.66 -3.01 0.48
CA MET A 1 -23.36 -2.43 0.07
C MET A 1 -23.49 -1.04 -0.56
N HIS A 2 -24.29 -0.87 -1.61
CA HIS A 2 -24.45 0.43 -2.28
C HIS A 2 -24.82 1.57 -1.32
N SER A 3 -25.86 1.39 -0.51
CA SER A 3 -26.31 2.36 0.49
C SER A 3 -25.20 2.78 1.49
N ILE A 4 -24.42 1.81 1.98
CA ILE A 4 -23.31 2.09 2.91
C ILE A 4 -22.21 2.88 2.21
N CYS A 5 -21.85 2.51 0.97
CA CYS A 5 -20.87 3.24 0.19
C CYS A 5 -21.33 4.69 -0.08
N GLN A 6 -22.61 4.90 -0.38
CA GLN A 6 -23.17 6.24 -0.54
C GLN A 6 -23.12 7.05 0.77
N GLN A 7 -23.42 6.41 1.90
CA GLN A 7 -23.35 7.06 3.21
C GLN A 7 -21.90 7.46 3.53
N ILE A 8 -20.94 6.55 3.36
CA ILE A 8 -19.51 6.85 3.56
C ILE A 8 -19.08 8.00 2.67
N TRP A 9 -19.50 8.00 1.40
CA TRP A 9 -19.20 9.06 0.46
C TRP A 9 -19.73 10.41 0.91
N LYS A 10 -20.99 10.46 1.38
CA LYS A 10 -21.63 11.70 1.82
C LYS A 10 -21.10 12.22 3.16
N THR A 11 -20.96 11.32 4.15
CA THR A 11 -20.60 11.69 5.52
C THR A 11 -19.09 11.72 5.77
N GLN A 12 -18.29 11.10 4.88
CA GLN A 12 -16.86 10.85 5.05
C GLN A 12 -16.51 10.05 6.31
N GLN A 13 -17.48 9.39 6.90
CA GLN A 13 -17.28 8.57 8.09
C GLN A 13 -17.28 7.09 7.74
N TRP A 14 -16.28 6.39 8.25
CA TRP A 14 -16.15 4.95 8.08
C TRP A 14 -16.76 4.22 9.28
N PRO A 15 -17.47 3.09 9.05
CA PRO A 15 -17.96 2.25 10.14
C PRO A 15 -16.79 1.78 11.02
N GLN A 16 -16.96 1.81 12.34
CA GLN A 16 -15.89 1.44 13.28
C GLN A 16 -15.38 0.01 13.06
N ASN A 17 -16.28 -0.92 12.75
CA ASN A 17 -15.90 -2.31 12.47
C ASN A 17 -15.02 -2.46 11.22
N TRP A 18 -14.99 -1.46 10.33
CA TRP A 18 -14.15 -1.47 9.13
C TRP A 18 -12.75 -0.90 9.39
N LYS A 19 -12.56 -0.25 10.52
CA LYS A 19 -11.28 0.27 11.00
C LYS A 19 -10.50 -0.75 11.83
N LYS A 20 -11.10 -1.89 12.14
CA LYS A 20 -10.47 -2.98 12.88
C LYS A 20 -9.81 -3.97 11.94
N SER A 21 -8.56 -4.30 12.23
CA SER A 21 -7.79 -5.31 11.49
C SER A 21 -7.23 -6.37 12.42
N VAL A 22 -7.23 -7.60 11.94
CA VAL A 22 -6.63 -8.73 12.65
C VAL A 22 -5.36 -9.13 11.91
N PHE A 23 -4.21 -9.05 12.56
CA PHE A 23 -2.94 -9.48 12.01
C PHE A 23 -2.66 -10.94 12.38
N ILE A 24 -2.34 -11.73 11.37
CA ILE A 24 -1.90 -13.12 11.53
C ILE A 24 -0.40 -13.16 11.24
N PRO A 25 0.44 -13.50 12.21
CA PRO A 25 1.87 -13.67 11.99
C PRO A 25 2.13 -15.01 11.27
N ILE A 26 2.86 -14.95 10.17
CA ILE A 26 3.32 -16.10 9.39
C ILE A 26 4.83 -16.19 9.56
N PRO A 27 5.37 -17.33 10.06
CA PRO A 27 6.81 -17.47 10.26
C PRO A 27 7.54 -17.51 8.92
N LYS A 28 8.67 -16.79 8.85
CA LYS A 28 9.67 -16.93 7.80
C LYS A 28 10.58 -18.12 8.11
N LYS A 29 11.42 -18.50 7.15
CA LYS A 29 12.52 -19.44 7.42
C LYS A 29 13.50 -18.77 8.40
N GLY A 30 13.74 -19.40 9.55
CA GLY A 30 14.66 -18.90 10.56
C GLY A 30 14.18 -19.17 12.00
N ASN A 31 14.74 -18.43 12.95
CA ASN A 31 14.44 -18.60 14.37
C ASN A 31 13.03 -18.05 14.68
N ALA A 32 12.13 -18.95 15.08
CA ALA A 32 10.75 -18.60 15.44
C ALA A 32 10.61 -17.75 16.72
N LYS A 33 11.69 -17.58 17.49
CA LYS A 33 11.68 -16.75 18.70
C LYS A 33 11.85 -15.25 18.42
N GLU A 34 12.26 -14.89 17.21
CA GLU A 34 12.48 -13.50 16.84
C GLU A 34 11.28 -12.92 16.09
N CYS A 35 10.72 -11.81 16.58
CA CYS A 35 9.60 -11.10 15.94
C CYS A 35 9.91 -10.65 14.50
N SER A 36 11.17 -10.35 14.19
CA SER A 36 11.64 -9.99 12.85
C SER A 36 11.47 -11.09 11.81
N ASN A 37 11.39 -12.35 12.27
CA ASN A 37 11.23 -13.53 11.43
C ASN A 37 9.76 -13.86 11.09
N TYR A 38 8.86 -12.90 11.28
CA TYR A 38 7.47 -13.05 10.90
C TYR A 38 7.07 -12.07 9.81
N HIS A 39 6.23 -12.53 8.87
CA HIS A 39 5.40 -11.70 8.02
C HIS A 39 4.01 -11.61 8.63
N THR A 40 3.40 -10.45 8.61
CA THR A 40 2.02 -10.31 9.06
C THR A 40 1.08 -10.21 7.87
N VAL A 41 -0.03 -10.94 7.93
CA VAL A 41 -1.15 -10.80 7.00
C VAL A 41 -2.27 -10.09 7.73
N ALA A 42 -2.70 -8.95 7.19
CA ALA A 42 -3.82 -8.19 7.75
C ALA A 42 -5.15 -8.69 7.19
N LEU A 43 -6.03 -9.13 8.05
CA LEU A 43 -7.42 -9.44 7.73
C LEU A 43 -8.29 -8.24 8.05
N ILE A 44 -8.97 -7.74 7.03
CA ILE A 44 -9.93 -6.64 7.13
C ILE A 44 -11.30 -7.08 6.59
N SER A 45 -12.35 -6.36 6.95
CA SER A 45 -13.71 -6.61 6.46
C SER A 45 -13.76 -6.66 4.93
N HIS A 46 -14.46 -7.65 4.37
CA HIS A 46 -14.67 -7.74 2.92
C HIS A 46 -15.41 -6.52 2.36
N ALA A 47 -16.36 -5.99 3.12
CA ALA A 47 -17.09 -4.78 2.74
C ALA A 47 -16.15 -3.57 2.65
N SER A 48 -15.20 -3.44 3.59
CA SER A 48 -14.14 -2.42 3.53
C SER A 48 -13.27 -2.59 2.28
N LYS A 49 -12.85 -3.82 1.95
CA LYS A 49 -12.06 -4.10 0.73
C LYS A 49 -12.76 -3.64 -0.54
N VAL A 50 -14.06 -3.95 -0.69
CA VAL A 50 -14.85 -3.53 -1.86
C VAL A 50 -14.90 -2.01 -1.97
N THR A 51 -15.14 -1.31 -0.86
CA THR A 51 -15.17 0.16 -0.85
C THR A 51 -13.80 0.75 -1.19
N LEU A 52 -12.72 0.16 -0.67
CA LEU A 52 -11.35 0.58 -1.00
C LEU A 52 -11.02 0.36 -2.48
N GLN A 53 -11.50 -0.71 -3.11
CA GLN A 53 -11.35 -0.94 -4.55
C GLN A 53 -12.07 0.13 -5.38
N ILE A 54 -13.26 0.56 -4.97
CA ILE A 54 -13.99 1.66 -5.62
C ILE A 54 -13.20 2.96 -5.52
N LEU A 55 -12.65 3.26 -4.34
CA LEU A 55 -11.79 4.44 -4.14
C LEU A 55 -10.51 4.35 -4.97
N GLN A 56 -9.86 3.19 -4.99
CA GLN A 56 -8.67 2.94 -5.80
C GLN A 56 -8.94 3.22 -7.28
N ALA A 57 -10.05 2.72 -7.81
CA ALA A 57 -10.42 2.96 -9.22
C ALA A 57 -10.61 4.44 -9.54
N ARG A 58 -11.15 5.22 -8.59
CA ARG A 58 -11.30 6.67 -8.74
C ARG A 58 -9.97 7.41 -8.65
N LEU A 59 -9.13 7.04 -7.70
CA LEU A 59 -7.79 7.63 -7.52
C LEU A 59 -6.86 7.32 -8.68
N GLN A 60 -6.99 6.13 -9.28
CA GLN A 60 -6.14 5.70 -10.38
C GLN A 60 -6.19 6.65 -11.59
N GLN A 61 -7.30 7.32 -11.81
CA GLN A 61 -7.45 8.29 -12.90
C GLN A 61 -6.53 9.52 -12.70
N TYR A 62 -6.37 9.97 -11.46
CA TYR A 62 -5.48 11.09 -11.11
C TYR A 62 -4.02 10.64 -11.13
N VAL A 63 -3.73 9.54 -10.45
CA VAL A 63 -2.38 9.00 -10.33
C VAL A 63 -1.77 8.68 -11.70
N ASN A 64 -2.54 8.11 -12.62
CA ASN A 64 -2.04 7.76 -13.97
C ASN A 64 -1.62 8.97 -14.81
N ARG A 65 -2.12 10.16 -14.52
CA ARG A 65 -1.71 11.38 -15.24
C ARG A 65 -0.36 11.88 -14.77
N GLU A 66 -0.08 11.72 -13.48
CA GLU A 66 1.09 12.31 -12.83
C GLU A 66 2.28 11.34 -12.72
N LEU A 67 2.01 10.03 -12.88
CA LEU A 67 3.07 9.04 -12.83
C LEU A 67 3.94 9.12 -14.08
N PRO A 68 5.26 9.37 -13.94
CA PRO A 68 6.18 9.38 -15.07
C PRO A 68 6.22 8.00 -15.74
N ASP A 69 6.52 7.97 -17.04
CA ASP A 69 6.54 6.73 -17.82
C ASP A 69 7.59 5.72 -17.35
N VAL A 70 8.62 6.18 -16.67
CA VAL A 70 9.67 5.33 -16.08
C VAL A 70 9.18 4.57 -14.84
N GLN A 71 8.08 5.01 -14.20
CA GLN A 71 7.51 4.33 -13.04
C GLN A 71 6.87 3.02 -13.46
N ALA A 72 7.41 1.91 -12.99
CA ALA A 72 6.91 0.57 -13.29
C ALA A 72 6.09 -0.03 -12.15
N GLY A 73 6.45 0.27 -10.89
CA GLY A 73 5.78 -0.28 -9.72
C GLY A 73 4.32 0.18 -9.61
N PHE A 74 3.42 -0.76 -9.30
CA PHE A 74 1.98 -0.54 -9.10
C PHE A 74 1.23 0.07 -10.31
N ARG A 75 1.79 -0.04 -11.50
CA ARG A 75 1.19 0.45 -12.75
C ARG A 75 0.59 -0.70 -13.56
N LYS A 76 -0.65 -0.53 -14.02
CA LYS A 76 -1.31 -1.52 -14.87
C LYS A 76 -0.55 -1.69 -16.20
N GLY A 77 -0.32 -2.93 -16.63
CA GLY A 77 0.40 -3.24 -17.85
C GLY A 77 1.93 -3.18 -17.75
N ARG A 78 2.49 -2.90 -16.56
CA ARG A 78 3.93 -2.94 -16.29
C ARG A 78 4.26 -4.14 -15.42
N GLY A 79 4.83 -5.17 -16.02
CA GLY A 79 5.16 -6.41 -15.33
C GLY A 79 6.59 -6.43 -14.80
N THR A 80 6.85 -7.29 -13.82
CA THR A 80 8.22 -7.57 -13.32
C THR A 80 9.12 -8.07 -14.45
N ARG A 81 8.56 -8.82 -15.39
CA ARG A 81 9.29 -9.37 -16.54
C ARG A 81 9.87 -8.26 -17.42
N ASP A 82 9.11 -7.21 -17.70
CA ASP A 82 9.57 -6.06 -18.50
C ASP A 82 10.70 -5.32 -17.79
N GLN A 83 10.61 -5.21 -16.46
CA GLN A 83 11.65 -4.54 -15.68
C GLN A 83 12.95 -5.36 -15.61
N ILE A 84 12.85 -6.68 -15.55
CA ILE A 84 14.02 -7.57 -15.65
C ILE A 84 14.68 -7.41 -17.03
N ALA A 85 13.90 -7.38 -18.11
CA ALA A 85 14.42 -7.14 -19.45
C ALA A 85 15.13 -5.78 -19.58
N ASN A 86 14.54 -4.72 -19.01
CA ASN A 86 15.18 -3.39 -18.98
C ASN A 86 16.50 -3.41 -18.23
N ILE A 87 16.58 -4.10 -17.08
CA ILE A 87 17.84 -4.22 -16.33
C ILE A 87 18.88 -4.99 -17.14
N HIS A 88 18.51 -6.09 -17.78
CA HIS A 88 19.40 -6.84 -18.66
C HIS A 88 19.95 -5.96 -19.78
N TRP A 89 19.08 -5.22 -20.45
CA TRP A 89 19.48 -4.28 -21.51
C TRP A 89 20.46 -3.20 -21.01
N ILE A 90 20.22 -2.62 -19.83
CA ILE A 90 21.13 -1.64 -19.21
C ILE A 90 22.49 -2.26 -18.92
N ILE A 91 22.52 -3.49 -18.39
CA ILE A 91 23.77 -4.21 -18.11
C ILE A 91 24.56 -4.48 -19.39
N GLU A 92 23.90 -4.91 -20.47
CA GLU A 92 24.54 -5.13 -21.76
C GLU A 92 25.13 -3.84 -22.34
N LYS A 93 24.36 -2.75 -22.32
CA LYS A 93 24.84 -1.43 -22.77
C LYS A 93 25.99 -0.92 -21.92
N ALA A 94 25.96 -1.12 -20.61
CA ALA A 94 27.05 -0.73 -19.72
C ALA A 94 28.35 -1.52 -20.00
N LYS A 95 28.23 -2.81 -20.40
CA LYS A 95 29.36 -3.63 -20.84
C LYS A 95 29.96 -3.13 -22.16
N GLU A 96 29.10 -2.85 -23.16
CA GLU A 96 29.52 -2.30 -24.46
C GLU A 96 30.29 -0.99 -24.30
N LEU A 97 29.79 -0.09 -23.46
CA LEU A 97 30.38 1.22 -23.21
C LEU A 97 31.58 1.20 -22.21
N LYS A 98 31.98 0.00 -21.76
CA LYS A 98 33.02 -0.18 -20.70
C LYS A 98 32.72 0.62 -19.43
N ASN A 99 31.48 0.99 -19.21
CA ASN A 99 31.05 1.75 -18.05
C ASN A 99 30.57 0.78 -16.96
N LYS A 100 31.33 0.64 -15.88
CA LYS A 100 31.08 -0.31 -14.78
C LYS A 100 30.27 0.29 -13.63
N LYS A 101 29.77 1.52 -13.76
CA LYS A 101 29.03 2.19 -12.69
C LYS A 101 27.53 1.93 -12.83
N SER A 102 26.98 1.07 -11.98
CA SER A 102 25.56 0.91 -11.77
C SER A 102 25.24 1.06 -10.29
N ALA A 103 24.15 1.73 -9.97
CA ALA A 103 23.66 1.88 -8.60
C ALA A 103 22.26 1.29 -8.47
N SER A 104 22.07 0.45 -7.46
CA SER A 104 20.73 -0.04 -7.05
C SER A 104 20.45 0.46 -5.64
N LEU A 105 19.30 1.10 -5.47
CA LEU A 105 18.84 1.59 -4.18
C LEU A 105 17.64 0.77 -3.72
N THR A 106 17.80 0.08 -2.60
CA THR A 106 16.70 -0.65 -1.93
C THR A 106 16.39 0.02 -0.59
N MET A 107 15.14 0.45 -0.41
CA MET A 107 14.69 1.04 0.85
C MET A 107 14.10 -0.04 1.76
N LEU A 108 14.62 -0.15 2.97
CA LEU A 108 14.06 -0.99 4.02
C LEU A 108 12.90 -0.24 4.71
N LYS A 109 11.72 -0.86 4.76
CA LYS A 109 10.51 -0.33 5.42
C LYS A 109 9.97 1.02 4.89
N PRO A 110 9.83 1.25 3.58
CA PRO A 110 9.44 2.56 3.07
C PRO A 110 7.96 2.92 3.32
N LEU A 111 7.06 1.93 3.30
CA LEU A 111 5.60 2.16 3.22
C LEU A 111 4.98 2.79 4.46
N THR A 112 5.44 2.44 5.66
CA THR A 112 4.82 2.90 6.91
C THR A 112 5.12 4.36 7.24
N LEU A 113 6.29 4.85 6.85
CA LEU A 113 6.71 6.24 7.09
C LEU A 113 6.12 7.22 6.07
N TRP A 114 5.91 6.75 4.83
CA TRP A 114 5.46 7.58 3.71
C TRP A 114 3.99 7.99 3.80
N ILE A 115 3.11 7.07 4.17
CA ILE A 115 1.66 7.30 4.15
C ILE A 115 1.25 8.40 5.13
N ARG A 116 1.88 8.47 6.31
CA ARG A 116 1.50 9.45 7.34
C ARG A 116 1.90 10.89 7.03
N LYS A 117 2.95 11.11 6.24
CA LYS A 117 3.51 12.46 5.99
C LYS A 117 3.09 13.07 4.64
N ASN A 118 2.58 12.29 3.71
CA ASN A 118 2.48 12.71 2.31
C ASN A 118 1.06 13.03 1.82
N TRP A 119 0.12 13.33 2.70
CA TRP A 119 -1.20 13.84 2.31
C TRP A 119 -1.12 15.10 1.46
N LYS A 120 -0.06 15.89 1.64
CA LYS A 120 0.20 17.09 0.85
C LYS A 120 0.46 16.75 -0.62
N ILE A 121 1.19 15.67 -0.89
CA ILE A 121 1.48 15.20 -2.25
C ILE A 121 0.19 14.84 -3.00
N LEU A 122 -0.79 14.24 -2.32
CA LEU A 122 -2.08 13.93 -2.96
C LEU A 122 -2.81 15.18 -3.46
N LYS A 123 -2.69 16.29 -2.74
CA LYS A 123 -3.23 17.58 -3.17
C LYS A 123 -2.44 18.17 -4.33
N GLU A 124 -1.13 18.07 -4.31
CA GLU A 124 -0.23 18.53 -5.37
C GLU A 124 -0.48 17.77 -6.69
N ILE A 125 -0.83 16.48 -6.62
CA ILE A 125 -1.26 15.65 -7.75
C ILE A 125 -2.67 16.03 -8.25
N GLY A 126 -3.36 16.97 -7.61
CA GLY A 126 -4.70 17.38 -8.01
C GLY A 126 -5.82 16.43 -7.60
N ILE A 127 -5.58 15.56 -6.60
CA ILE A 127 -6.63 14.71 -6.05
C ILE A 127 -7.61 15.59 -5.25
N PRO A 128 -8.93 15.51 -5.51
CA PRO A 128 -9.93 16.29 -4.81
C PRO A 128 -9.86 16.12 -3.29
N ASP A 129 -10.05 17.22 -2.56
CA ASP A 129 -10.01 17.23 -1.09
C ASP A 129 -10.99 16.23 -0.47
N HIS A 130 -12.14 16.00 -1.11
CA HIS A 130 -13.11 15.01 -0.68
C HIS A 130 -12.53 13.60 -0.63
N LEU A 131 -11.81 13.17 -1.67
CA LEU A 131 -11.16 11.84 -1.72
C LEU A 131 -10.00 11.75 -0.72
N THR A 132 -9.20 12.80 -0.61
CA THR A 132 -8.10 12.86 0.34
C THR A 132 -8.60 12.79 1.79
N CYS A 133 -9.69 13.51 2.11
CA CYS A 133 -10.32 13.47 3.42
C CYS A 133 -10.89 12.07 3.74
N LEU A 134 -11.51 11.44 2.77
CA LEU A 134 -12.09 10.10 2.90
C LEU A 134 -11.01 9.06 3.22
N LEU A 135 -9.87 9.12 2.53
CA LEU A 135 -8.71 8.27 2.84
C LEU A 135 -8.14 8.58 4.23
N ARG A 136 -7.95 9.86 4.57
CA ARG A 136 -7.45 10.27 5.88
C ARG A 136 -8.31 9.74 7.01
N ASN A 137 -9.64 9.83 6.87
CA ASN A 137 -10.60 9.36 7.87
C ASN A 137 -10.62 7.82 7.97
N GLN A 138 -10.28 7.12 6.90
CA GLN A 138 -10.11 5.67 6.94
C GLN A 138 -8.89 5.26 7.76
N TYR A 139 -7.78 5.99 7.63
CA TYR A 139 -6.56 5.74 8.44
C TYR A 139 -6.66 6.25 9.87
N ALA A 140 -7.53 7.22 10.13
CA ALA A 140 -7.72 7.76 11.47
C ALA A 140 -8.48 6.78 12.37
N GLY A 141 -7.92 6.48 13.55
CA GLY A 141 -8.53 5.59 14.53
C GLY A 141 -8.60 4.12 14.10
N GLN A 142 -7.65 3.67 13.29
CA GLN A 142 -7.49 2.25 13.01
C GLN A 142 -7.02 1.51 14.27
N GLU A 143 -7.60 0.35 14.51
CA GLU A 143 -7.28 -0.54 15.61
C GLU A 143 -6.79 -1.88 15.07
N ALA A 144 -5.79 -2.46 15.72
CA ALA A 144 -5.18 -3.71 15.32
C ALA A 144 -5.12 -4.71 16.48
N THR A 145 -5.38 -5.97 16.17
CA THR A 145 -5.11 -7.09 17.07
C THR A 145 -4.20 -8.09 16.38
N VAL A 146 -3.46 -8.84 17.16
CA VAL A 146 -2.67 -9.96 16.65
C VAL A 146 -3.33 -11.25 17.11
N ARG A 147 -3.62 -12.13 16.15
CA ARG A 147 -4.16 -13.47 16.42
C ARG A 147 -3.05 -14.50 16.25
N THR A 148 -2.76 -15.22 17.32
CA THR A 148 -1.83 -16.35 17.33
C THR A 148 -2.59 -17.65 17.61
N GLY A 149 -1.90 -18.80 17.54
CA GLY A 149 -2.46 -20.09 17.96
C GLY A 149 -2.85 -20.15 19.45
N HIS A 150 -2.34 -19.23 20.28
CA HIS A 150 -2.58 -19.17 21.72
C HIS A 150 -3.64 -18.13 22.13
N GLY A 151 -4.18 -17.39 21.18
CA GLY A 151 -5.20 -16.38 21.46
C GLY A 151 -5.03 -15.10 20.65
N THR A 152 -5.79 -14.09 21.05
CA THR A 152 -5.81 -12.78 20.40
C THR A 152 -5.40 -11.71 21.41
N THR A 153 -4.54 -10.79 21.02
CA THR A 153 -4.16 -9.64 21.86
C THR A 153 -5.29 -8.63 21.92
N ASP A 154 -5.24 -7.74 22.91
CA ASP A 154 -6.13 -6.59 22.95
C ASP A 154 -5.84 -5.62 21.80
N TYR A 155 -6.85 -4.78 21.44
CA TYR A 155 -6.69 -3.81 20.39
C TYR A 155 -5.67 -2.73 20.77
N SER A 156 -4.69 -2.50 19.91
CA SER A 156 -3.77 -1.37 19.98
C SER A 156 -4.06 -0.35 18.90
N LYS A 157 -3.85 0.94 19.20
CA LYS A 157 -3.99 2.07 18.27
C LYS A 157 -2.66 2.42 17.62
#